data_0bd4cc58868ab6de04e434b9b546e4ac
#
_entry.id   0bd4cc58868ab6de04e434b9b546e4ac
#
_cell.length_a   1.000
_cell.length_b   1.000
_cell.length_c   1.000
_cell.angle_alpha   90.00
_cell.angle_beta   90.00
_cell.angle_gamma   90.00
#
_symmetry.space_group_name_H-M   'P 1'
#
loop_
_entity.id
_entity.type
_entity.pdbx_description
1 polymer ?
#
loop_
_entity_poly.entity_id
_entity_poly.type
_entity_poly.pdbx_seq_one_letter_code
_entity_poly.pdbx_strand_id
1 'polypeptide(L)'
;MNPNDPNDPNGLNDPNELDQLIAVAREARQFAYAPYSNFAVGAVVESRDGRLFTGCNVENASYGLTLCAERVALGKAISEGARDLLRVVVIADTRRPIPPCGACRQLILELAGPEAAVVLANLAGDRIVTTSSALLPAAFDRHYL
;
A
#
# COMPACT_ATOMS: atom_id res chain seq x y z
N MET A 1 -20.65 -0.32 9.63
CA MET A 1 -19.50 0.26 10.35
C MET A 1 -19.77 0.23 11.84
N ASN A 2 -18.89 -0.41 12.60
CA ASN A 2 -19.01 -0.43 14.06
C ASN A 2 -17.93 0.50 14.65
N PRO A 3 -18.28 1.68 15.15
CA PRO A 3 -17.31 2.64 15.68
C PRO A 3 -16.58 2.15 16.94
N ASN A 4 -17.02 1.02 17.50
CA ASN A 4 -16.40 0.40 18.68
C ASN A 4 -15.68 -0.92 18.37
N ASP A 5 -15.37 -1.20 17.10
CA ASP A 5 -14.62 -2.39 16.75
C ASP A 5 -13.18 -2.24 17.24
N PRO A 6 -12.73 -3.09 18.20
CA PRO A 6 -11.36 -3.02 18.72
C PRO A 6 -10.29 -3.35 17.65
N ASN A 7 -10.70 -3.98 16.55
CA ASN A 7 -9.82 -4.30 15.42
C ASN A 7 -9.77 -3.18 14.37
N ASP A 8 -10.59 -2.15 14.53
CA ASP A 8 -10.65 -1.01 13.62
C ASP A 8 -10.85 0.31 14.39
N PRO A 9 -9.93 0.65 15.29
CA PRO A 9 -10.08 1.82 16.16
C PRO A 9 -10.18 3.15 15.39
N ASN A 10 -9.73 3.18 14.15
CA ASN A 10 -9.71 4.38 13.31
C ASN A 10 -10.81 4.40 12.24
N GLY A 11 -11.65 3.36 12.16
CA GLY A 11 -12.73 3.27 11.19
C GLY A 11 -12.27 3.12 9.73
N LEU A 12 -11.11 2.50 9.52
CA LEU A 12 -10.47 2.42 8.20
C LEU A 12 -10.80 1.12 7.44
N ASN A 13 -11.58 0.22 8.04
CA ASN A 13 -11.81 -1.13 7.52
C ASN A 13 -13.23 -1.32 6.94
N ASP A 14 -13.92 -0.23 6.57
CA ASP A 14 -15.23 -0.34 5.92
C ASP A 14 -15.12 -1.18 4.63
N PRO A 15 -15.86 -2.30 4.51
CA PRO A 15 -15.73 -3.20 3.37
C PRO A 15 -16.00 -2.53 2.02
N ASN A 16 -16.96 -1.61 1.94
CA ASN A 16 -17.29 -0.93 0.69
C ASN A 16 -16.19 0.01 0.25
N GLU A 17 -15.60 0.74 1.18
CA GLU A 17 -14.46 1.62 0.91
C GLU A 17 -13.24 0.79 0.47
N LEU A 18 -12.97 -0.32 1.15
CA LEU A 18 -11.87 -1.20 0.79
C LEU A 18 -12.07 -1.81 -0.60
N ASP A 19 -13.28 -2.21 -0.96
CA ASP A 19 -13.58 -2.74 -2.30
C ASP A 19 -13.28 -1.71 -3.39
N GLN A 20 -13.62 -0.44 -3.15
CA GLN A 20 -13.32 0.64 -4.08
C GLN A 20 -11.82 0.86 -4.25
N LEU A 21 -11.08 0.88 -3.15
CA LEU A 21 -9.63 1.05 -3.18
C LEU A 21 -8.93 -0.13 -3.85
N ILE A 22 -9.38 -1.35 -3.58
CA ILE A 22 -8.85 -2.55 -4.23
C ILE A 22 -9.09 -2.49 -5.74
N ALA A 23 -10.26 -2.03 -6.18
CA ALA A 23 -10.55 -1.86 -7.60
C ALA A 23 -9.60 -0.86 -8.26
N VAL A 24 -9.31 0.25 -7.60
CA VAL A 24 -8.35 1.26 -8.09
C VAL A 24 -6.94 0.68 -8.19
N ALA A 25 -6.49 -0.04 -7.17
CA ALA A 25 -5.18 -0.71 -7.19
C ALA A 25 -5.11 -1.78 -8.30
N ARG A 26 -6.20 -2.49 -8.54
CA ARG A 26 -6.30 -3.50 -9.60
C ARG A 26 -6.15 -2.86 -10.98
N GLU A 27 -6.76 -1.71 -11.22
CA GLU A 27 -6.57 -0.96 -12.47
C GLU A 27 -5.13 -0.49 -12.63
N ALA A 28 -4.53 0.05 -11.58
CA ALA A 28 -3.14 0.51 -11.60
C ALA A 28 -2.17 -0.62 -11.97
N ARG A 29 -2.45 -1.85 -11.53
CA ARG A 29 -1.65 -3.03 -11.84
C ARG A 29 -1.49 -3.28 -13.35
N GLN A 30 -2.47 -2.91 -14.16
CA GLN A 30 -2.44 -3.09 -15.62
C GLN A 30 -1.32 -2.31 -16.30
N PHE A 31 -0.80 -1.29 -15.67
CA PHE A 31 0.28 -0.45 -16.18
C PHE A 31 1.67 -0.90 -15.72
N ALA A 32 1.77 -1.99 -14.96
CA ALA A 32 3.04 -2.49 -14.46
C ALA A 32 4.03 -2.75 -15.60
N TYR A 33 5.25 -2.27 -15.40
CA TYR A 33 6.37 -2.54 -16.30
C TYR A 33 7.24 -3.62 -15.65
N ALA A 34 6.96 -4.88 -15.98
CA ALA A 34 7.60 -6.05 -15.36
C ALA A 34 8.16 -7.04 -16.39
N PRO A 35 9.05 -6.58 -17.29
CA PRO A 35 9.55 -7.43 -18.39
C PRO A 35 10.49 -8.55 -17.91
N TYR A 36 11.04 -8.44 -16.71
CA TYR A 36 12.01 -9.39 -16.15
C TYR A 36 11.33 -10.48 -15.33
N SER A 37 10.42 -10.08 -14.44
CA SER A 37 9.75 -11.01 -13.51
C SER A 37 8.42 -11.55 -14.02
N ASN A 38 7.76 -10.86 -14.92
CA ASN A 38 6.35 -11.08 -15.28
C ASN A 38 5.39 -10.96 -14.07
N PHE A 39 5.82 -10.33 -12.99
CA PHE A 39 5.06 -10.19 -11.77
C PHE A 39 4.53 -8.76 -11.64
N ALA A 40 3.29 -8.56 -12.01
CA ALA A 40 2.64 -7.25 -11.98
C ALA A 40 1.99 -6.99 -10.63
N VAL A 41 2.27 -5.83 -10.05
CA VAL A 41 1.73 -5.35 -8.77
C VAL A 41 1.10 -3.98 -8.97
N GLY A 42 -0.06 -3.77 -8.36
CA GLY A 42 -0.71 -2.46 -8.30
C GLY A 42 -0.83 -1.99 -6.86
N ALA A 43 -0.86 -0.67 -6.69
CA ALA A 43 -1.05 -0.07 -5.38
C ALA A 43 -1.88 1.21 -5.48
N VAL A 44 -2.52 1.57 -4.39
CA VAL A 44 -3.15 2.88 -4.20
C VAL A 44 -2.90 3.37 -2.78
N VAL A 45 -2.65 4.64 -2.65
CA VAL A 45 -2.52 5.35 -1.37
C VAL A 45 -3.66 6.35 -1.28
N GLU A 46 -4.34 6.36 -0.15
CA GLU A 46 -5.42 7.31 0.13
C GLU A 46 -4.97 8.32 1.17
N SER A 47 -5.16 9.59 0.88
CA SER A 47 -4.96 10.66 1.85
C SER A 47 -6.26 11.00 2.58
N ARG A 48 -6.16 11.64 3.76
CA ARG A 48 -7.32 12.00 4.59
C ARG A 48 -8.27 12.94 3.86
N ASP A 49 -7.78 13.78 2.96
CA ASP A 49 -8.61 14.68 2.14
C ASP A 49 -9.33 13.98 0.97
N GLY A 50 -9.20 12.67 0.87
CA GLY A 50 -9.91 11.84 -0.12
C GLY A 50 -9.19 11.67 -1.45
N ARG A 51 -7.97 12.21 -1.62
CA ARG A 51 -7.20 11.98 -2.85
C ARG A 51 -6.63 10.58 -2.89
N LEU A 52 -6.59 10.01 -4.10
CA LEU A 52 -6.02 8.69 -4.37
C LEU A 52 -4.79 8.81 -5.27
N PHE A 53 -3.73 8.09 -4.90
CA PHE A 53 -2.47 8.09 -5.63
C PHE A 53 -2.13 6.66 -6.00
N THR A 54 -2.14 6.36 -7.30
CA THR A 54 -1.91 5.01 -7.80
C THR A 54 -0.45 4.75 -8.11
N GLY A 55 -0.07 3.49 -8.08
CA GLY A 55 1.25 3.04 -8.49
C GLY A 55 1.22 1.62 -9.04
N CYS A 56 2.23 1.29 -9.80
CA CYS A 56 2.52 -0.06 -10.26
C CYS A 56 4.02 -0.29 -10.17
N ASN A 57 4.47 -1.54 -10.19
CA ASN A 57 5.89 -1.80 -10.20
C ASN A 57 6.52 -1.42 -11.54
N VAL A 58 7.71 -0.86 -11.48
CA VAL A 58 8.49 -0.44 -12.65
C VAL A 58 9.89 -1.04 -12.51
N GLU A 59 10.14 -2.08 -13.29
CA GLU A 59 11.38 -2.81 -13.26
C GLU A 59 12.46 -2.14 -14.11
N ASN A 60 13.70 -2.50 -13.83
CA ASN A 60 14.87 -2.02 -14.55
C ASN A 60 15.86 -3.16 -14.70
N ALA A 61 16.62 -3.18 -15.80
CA ALA A 61 17.73 -4.13 -15.98
C ALA A 61 18.78 -3.99 -14.87
N SER A 62 18.96 -2.79 -14.34
CA SER A 62 19.67 -2.57 -13.08
C SER A 62 18.68 -2.81 -11.94
N TYR A 63 18.67 -3.99 -11.37
CA TYR A 63 17.65 -4.44 -10.43
C TYR A 63 17.49 -3.54 -9.21
N GLY A 64 18.56 -2.92 -8.76
CA GLY A 64 18.52 -1.96 -7.65
C GLY A 64 17.70 -0.70 -7.94
N LEU A 65 17.39 -0.39 -9.20
CA LEU A 65 16.56 0.74 -9.60
C LEU A 65 15.10 0.37 -9.75
N THR A 66 14.73 -0.89 -9.62
CA THR A 66 13.34 -1.33 -9.67
C THR A 66 12.52 -0.66 -8.58
N LEU A 67 11.36 -0.12 -8.96
CA LEU A 67 10.42 0.52 -8.05
C LEU A 67 9.24 -0.41 -7.78
N CYS A 68 8.96 -0.68 -6.52
CA CYS A 68 7.73 -1.37 -6.12
C CYS A 68 6.51 -0.46 -6.31
N ALA A 69 5.34 -1.05 -6.52
CA ALA A 69 4.09 -0.31 -6.71
C ALA A 69 3.80 0.65 -5.55
N GLU A 70 4.01 0.21 -4.32
CA GLU A 70 3.81 1.02 -3.11
C GLU A 70 4.73 2.24 -3.11
N ARG A 71 6.00 2.08 -3.53
CA ARG A 71 6.96 3.20 -3.59
C ARG A 71 6.55 4.23 -4.62
N VAL A 72 6.02 3.80 -5.76
CA VAL A 72 5.53 4.71 -6.80
C VAL A 72 4.33 5.49 -6.28
N ALA A 73 3.35 4.82 -5.67
CA ALA A 73 2.15 5.46 -5.14
C ALA A 73 2.48 6.45 -3.99
N LEU A 74 3.31 6.03 -3.05
CA LEU A 74 3.73 6.88 -1.92
C LEU A 74 4.55 8.09 -2.39
N GLY A 75 5.50 7.88 -3.29
CA GLY A 75 6.29 8.98 -3.86
C GLY A 75 5.42 9.99 -4.61
N LYS A 76 4.47 9.50 -5.38
CA LYS A 76 3.49 10.36 -6.07
C LYS A 76 2.68 11.18 -5.06
N ALA A 77 2.15 10.55 -4.01
CA ALA A 77 1.37 11.23 -2.96
C ALA A 77 2.18 12.39 -2.35
N ILE A 78 3.39 12.12 -1.92
CA ILE A 78 4.25 13.13 -1.29
C ILE A 78 4.63 14.24 -2.29
N SER A 79 4.95 13.88 -3.52
CA SER A 79 5.35 14.86 -4.56
C SER A 79 4.19 15.76 -4.99
N GLU A 80 2.96 15.32 -4.80
CA GLU A 80 1.74 16.10 -5.06
C GLU A 80 1.20 16.80 -3.83
N GLY A 81 1.95 16.82 -2.73
CA GLY A 81 1.68 17.62 -1.55
C GLY A 81 0.88 16.92 -0.45
N ALA A 82 0.50 15.65 -0.61
CA ALA A 82 -0.18 14.91 0.43
C ALA A 82 0.78 14.59 1.58
N ARG A 83 0.30 14.72 2.84
CA ARG A 83 1.09 14.46 4.05
C ARG A 83 0.37 13.58 5.06
N ASP A 84 -0.95 13.53 5.03
CA ASP A 84 -1.77 12.75 5.94
C ASP A 84 -2.36 11.56 5.18
N LEU A 85 -1.63 10.45 5.19
CA LEU A 85 -1.99 9.26 4.44
C LEU A 85 -2.66 8.25 5.38
N LEU A 86 -3.82 7.72 4.97
CA LEU A 86 -4.65 6.86 5.79
C LEU A 86 -4.46 5.37 5.51
N ARG A 87 -4.45 5.02 4.23
CA ARG A 87 -4.49 3.62 3.77
C ARG A 87 -3.53 3.42 2.60
N VAL A 88 -2.91 2.26 2.60
CA VAL A 88 -2.11 1.76 1.48
C VAL A 88 -2.67 0.40 1.09
N VAL A 89 -3.04 0.25 -0.17
CA VAL A 89 -3.56 -1.01 -0.71
C VAL A 89 -2.58 -1.53 -1.75
N VAL A 90 -2.27 -2.82 -1.68
CA VAL A 90 -1.42 -3.50 -2.64
C VAL A 90 -2.11 -4.75 -3.16
N ILE A 91 -2.03 -5.00 -4.46
CA ILE A 91 -2.66 -6.14 -5.12
C ILE A 91 -1.72 -6.81 -6.11
N ALA A 92 -1.73 -8.13 -6.12
CA ALA A 92 -1.00 -8.95 -7.07
C ALA A 92 -1.80 -10.20 -7.42
N ASP A 93 -1.40 -10.90 -8.49
CA ASP A 93 -1.99 -12.18 -8.87
C ASP A 93 -1.27 -13.30 -8.14
N THR A 94 -1.69 -13.53 -6.91
CA THR A 94 -1.08 -14.52 -6.02
C THR A 94 -2.15 -15.37 -5.34
N ARG A 95 -1.77 -16.59 -4.96
CA ARG A 95 -2.67 -17.49 -4.23
C ARG A 95 -3.08 -16.91 -2.88
N ARG A 96 -2.17 -16.21 -2.21
CA ARG A 96 -2.44 -15.49 -0.96
C ARG A 96 -2.04 -14.03 -1.17
N PRO A 97 -2.75 -13.07 -0.56
CA PRO A 97 -2.32 -11.68 -0.58
C PRO A 97 -0.87 -11.56 -0.12
N ILE A 98 -0.07 -10.82 -0.88
CA ILE A 98 1.35 -10.65 -0.55
C ILE A 98 1.55 -9.43 0.36
N PRO A 99 2.43 -9.54 1.35
CA PRO A 99 2.85 -8.36 2.09
C PRO A 99 3.82 -7.51 1.27
N PRO A 100 3.95 -6.22 1.57
CA PRO A 100 4.98 -5.38 0.97
C PRO A 100 6.38 -5.88 1.36
N CYS A 101 7.36 -5.67 0.50
CA CYS A 101 8.75 -5.99 0.82
C CYS A 101 9.27 -5.13 1.99
N GLY A 102 10.41 -5.52 2.55
CA GLY A 102 10.96 -4.82 3.72
C GLY A 102 11.21 -3.33 3.48
N ALA A 103 11.72 -2.96 2.31
CA ALA A 103 11.95 -1.56 1.95
C ALA A 103 10.63 -0.77 1.89
N CYS A 104 9.57 -1.36 1.33
CA CYS A 104 8.26 -0.72 1.27
C CYS A 104 7.64 -0.58 2.66
N ARG A 105 7.83 -1.54 3.56
CA ARG A 105 7.35 -1.44 4.94
C ARG A 105 7.97 -0.25 5.68
N GLN A 106 9.27 -0.04 5.50
CA GLN A 106 9.96 1.13 6.07
C GLN A 106 9.41 2.43 5.48
N LEU A 107 9.18 2.45 4.18
CA LEU A 107 8.66 3.64 3.49
C LEU A 107 7.22 3.95 3.90
N ILE A 108 6.37 2.95 4.03
CA ILE A 108 4.99 3.11 4.52
C ILE A 108 5.00 3.68 5.93
N LEU A 109 5.83 3.13 6.81
CA LEU A 109 5.93 3.62 8.19
C LEU A 109 6.35 5.10 8.23
N GLU A 110 7.35 5.48 7.45
CA GLU A 110 7.84 6.86 7.42
C GLU A 110 6.79 7.84 6.89
N LEU A 111 6.14 7.50 5.77
CA LEU A 111 5.30 8.45 5.05
C LEU A 111 3.82 8.41 5.47
N ALA A 112 3.31 7.27 5.89
CA ALA A 112 1.92 7.10 6.29
C ALA A 112 1.72 6.96 7.81
N GLY A 113 2.80 6.71 8.55
CA GLY A 113 2.76 6.58 10.00
C GLY A 113 2.39 5.17 10.47
N PRO A 114 2.57 4.90 11.80
CA PRO A 114 2.40 3.56 12.35
C PRO A 114 0.95 3.05 12.34
N GLU A 115 -0.02 3.94 12.33
CA GLU A 115 -1.45 3.60 12.41
C GLU A 115 -2.12 3.45 11.04
N ALA A 116 -1.40 3.72 9.94
CA ALA A 116 -1.95 3.57 8.61
C ALA A 116 -2.42 2.14 8.37
N ALA A 117 -3.62 2.00 7.81
CA ALA A 117 -4.12 0.70 7.39
C ALA A 117 -3.38 0.24 6.13
N VAL A 118 -2.96 -1.02 6.12
CA VAL A 118 -2.34 -1.65 4.95
C VAL A 118 -3.21 -2.82 4.54
N VAL A 119 -3.72 -2.76 3.33
CA VAL A 119 -4.62 -3.77 2.77
C VAL A 119 -3.87 -4.56 1.72
N LEU A 120 -3.76 -5.86 1.96
CA LEU A 120 -3.12 -6.81 1.06
C LEU A 120 -4.23 -7.56 0.32
N ALA A 121 -4.19 -7.55 -1.01
CA ALA A 121 -5.23 -8.16 -1.83
C ALA A 121 -4.63 -9.04 -2.92
N ASN A 122 -5.45 -9.98 -3.43
CA ASN A 122 -5.13 -10.73 -4.64
C ASN A 122 -6.28 -10.59 -5.65
N LEU A 123 -6.06 -11.10 -6.86
CA LEU A 123 -7.09 -11.02 -7.92
C LEU A 123 -8.27 -11.97 -7.66
N ALA A 124 -8.12 -12.97 -6.80
CA ALA A 124 -9.17 -13.92 -6.45
C ALA A 124 -10.20 -13.37 -5.45
N GLY A 125 -9.97 -12.20 -4.88
CA GLY A 125 -10.89 -11.56 -3.94
C GLY A 125 -10.50 -11.72 -2.48
N ASP A 126 -9.39 -12.39 -2.18
CA ASP A 126 -8.89 -12.49 -0.80
C ASP A 126 -8.22 -11.17 -0.39
N ARG A 127 -8.38 -10.82 0.88
CA ARG A 127 -7.72 -9.64 1.44
C ARG A 127 -7.36 -9.83 2.91
N ILE A 128 -6.31 -9.18 3.31
CA ILE A 128 -5.84 -9.10 4.70
C ILE A 128 -5.70 -7.62 5.04
N VAL A 129 -6.28 -7.20 6.15
CA VAL A 129 -6.11 -5.84 6.66
C VAL A 129 -5.18 -5.89 7.85
N THR A 130 -4.14 -5.06 7.81
CA THR A 130 -3.15 -4.93 8.88
C THR A 130 -2.79 -3.45 9.06
N THR A 131 -1.78 -3.16 9.84
CA THR A 131 -1.27 -1.81 10.03
C THR A 131 0.20 -1.72 9.66
N SER A 132 0.65 -0.51 9.41
CA SER A 132 2.06 -0.23 9.14
C SER A 132 2.96 -0.74 10.29
N SER A 133 2.60 -0.46 11.54
CA SER A 133 3.38 -0.88 12.71
C SER A 133 3.40 -2.40 12.89
N ALA A 134 2.30 -3.09 12.58
CA ALA A 134 2.24 -4.55 12.66
C ALA A 134 3.17 -5.22 11.64
N LEU A 135 3.35 -4.61 10.47
CA LEU A 135 4.22 -5.12 9.41
C LEU A 135 5.72 -4.87 9.68
N LEU A 136 6.06 -3.93 10.56
CA LEU A 136 7.44 -3.60 10.87
C LEU A 136 7.59 -3.32 12.37
N PRO A 137 7.56 -4.37 13.21
CA PRO A 137 7.75 -4.22 14.65
C PRO A 137 9.18 -3.78 14.98
N ALA A 138 9.33 -3.02 16.08
CA ALA A 138 10.62 -2.51 16.55
C ALA A 138 11.39 -1.75 15.45
N ALA A 139 10.68 -0.96 14.66
CA ALA A 139 11.25 -0.28 13.51
C ALA A 139 12.19 0.86 13.92
N PHE A 140 13.20 1.08 13.10
CA PHE A 140 13.97 2.32 13.13
C PHE A 140 13.14 3.43 12.49
N ASP A 141 12.95 4.55 13.20
CA ASP A 141 12.15 5.67 12.72
C ASP A 141 12.76 7.03 13.13
N ARG A 142 12.09 8.10 12.75
CA ARG A 142 12.55 9.47 12.99
C ARG A 142 12.78 9.82 14.47
N HIS A 143 12.19 9.08 15.40
CA HIS A 143 12.36 9.33 16.83
C HIS A 143 13.78 9.01 17.33
N TYR A 144 14.57 8.29 16.53
CA TYR A 144 15.99 8.03 16.83
C TYR A 144 16.92 9.10 16.26
N LEU A 145 16.41 10.05 15.50
CA LEU A 145 17.15 11.14 14.90
C LEU A 145 16.79 12.47 15.58
#